data_d8cb106ebaf7c8b030a946960e954b04
#
_entry.id   d8cb106ebaf7c8b030a946960e954b04
#
_cell.length_a   1.000
_cell.length_b   1.000
_cell.length_c   1.000
_cell.angle_alpha   90.00
_cell.angle_beta   90.00
_cell.angle_gamma   90.00
#
_symmetry.space_group_name_H-M   'P 1'
#
loop_
_entity.id
_entity.type
_entity.pdbx_description
1 polymer ?
#
loop_
_entity_poly.entity_id
_entity_poly.type
_entity_poly.pdbx_seq_one_letter_code
_entity_poly.pdbx_strand_id
1 'polypeptide(L)'
;MTLSADARQLFTERPDVYARFIRAVRYPQGLREFWRGSLLLHHGLRILEAGCGTGALTFAVWDAAERRGIRLGAFDAFDLTPAMLDRLRTSLRRRSFRNVRLAEANVLQLDTLPADWRDYDLVVSASMLEYVPRERFADALHGLRERLKDGGRFVLFITRRNPLTRVLIGRWWQSNLYTAPELTQAFRAAGFSRIGFPGFPFAARYLSAWGHVVEAER
;
A
#
# COMPACT_ATOMS: atom_id res chain seq x y z
N MET A 1 14.95 2.75 15.57
CA MET A 1 15.65 2.87 14.27
C MET A 1 14.62 3.26 13.24
N THR A 2 14.73 4.43 12.67
CA THR A 2 13.83 5.07 11.70
C THR A 2 13.97 4.40 10.33
N LEU A 3 12.90 4.42 9.52
CA LEU A 3 12.99 4.31 8.05
C LEU A 3 14.24 5.07 7.60
N SER A 4 14.97 4.58 6.59
CA SER A 4 16.23 5.22 6.20
C SER A 4 16.00 6.71 6.06
N ALA A 5 16.86 7.53 6.68
CA ALA A 5 16.77 9.00 6.60
C ALA A 5 16.66 9.46 5.14
N ASP A 6 17.28 8.70 4.23
CA ASP A 6 17.28 8.91 2.80
C ASP A 6 15.90 8.78 2.14
N ALA A 7 15.02 7.87 2.61
CA ALA A 7 13.67 7.73 2.04
C ALA A 7 12.80 8.94 2.41
N ARG A 8 12.86 9.42 3.66
CA ARG A 8 12.19 10.67 4.05
C ARG A 8 12.66 11.85 3.22
N GLN A 9 13.96 11.97 3.02
CA GLN A 9 14.59 13.06 2.27
C GLN A 9 14.17 13.03 0.80
N LEU A 10 14.13 11.84 0.17
CA LEU A 10 13.72 11.68 -1.22
C LEU A 10 12.29 12.15 -1.47
N PHE A 11 11.35 11.77 -0.61
CA PHE A 11 9.93 12.18 -0.73
C PHE A 11 9.68 13.63 -0.33
N THR A 12 10.58 14.22 0.45
CA THR A 12 10.51 15.64 0.83
C THR A 12 11.16 16.55 -0.21
N GLU A 13 12.31 16.16 -0.78
CA GLU A 13 13.11 17.02 -1.66
C GLU A 13 12.74 16.86 -3.16
N ARG A 14 12.31 15.68 -3.61
CA ARG A 14 12.01 15.41 -5.03
C ARG A 14 10.67 14.68 -5.26
N PRO A 15 9.58 15.10 -4.65
CA PRO A 15 8.28 14.42 -4.78
C PRO A 15 7.77 14.40 -6.23
N ASP A 16 8.16 15.41 -7.03
CA ASP A 16 7.68 15.55 -8.40
C ASP A 16 8.31 14.54 -9.37
N VAL A 17 9.58 14.16 -9.15
CA VAL A 17 10.27 13.17 -10.00
C VAL A 17 9.63 11.80 -9.82
N TYR A 18 9.38 11.38 -8.58
CA TYR A 18 8.65 10.15 -8.28
C TYR A 18 7.22 10.17 -8.85
N ALA A 19 6.48 11.25 -8.61
CA ALA A 19 5.12 11.41 -9.14
C ALA A 19 5.07 11.39 -10.68
N ARG A 20 6.09 11.91 -11.37
CA ARG A 20 6.21 11.84 -12.84
C ARG A 20 6.50 10.41 -13.30
N PHE A 21 7.41 9.71 -12.62
CA PHE A 21 7.75 8.33 -12.95
C PHE A 21 6.54 7.40 -12.81
N ILE A 22 5.85 7.37 -11.66
CA ILE A 22 4.68 6.50 -11.44
C ILE A 22 3.52 6.82 -12.40
N ARG A 23 3.39 8.10 -12.81
CA ARG A 23 2.43 8.49 -13.87
C ARG A 23 2.85 8.00 -15.24
N ALA A 24 4.14 8.10 -15.59
CA ALA A 24 4.67 7.64 -16.86
C ALA A 24 4.47 6.12 -17.06
N VAL A 25 4.68 5.33 -16.01
CA VAL A 25 4.40 3.88 -16.03
C VAL A 25 2.91 3.55 -15.81
N ARG A 26 2.03 4.56 -15.73
CA ARG A 26 0.57 4.41 -15.54
C ARG A 26 0.19 3.57 -14.32
N TYR A 27 1.03 3.60 -13.27
CA TYR A 27 0.82 2.81 -12.05
C TYR A 27 -0.51 3.12 -11.34
N PRO A 28 -0.93 4.39 -11.15
CA PRO A 28 -2.22 4.69 -10.54
C PRO A 28 -3.40 4.13 -11.34
N GLN A 29 -3.26 4.03 -12.66
CA GLN A 29 -4.28 3.41 -13.51
C GLN A 29 -4.33 1.90 -13.29
N GLY A 30 -3.17 1.24 -13.14
CA GLY A 30 -3.11 -0.19 -12.82
C GLY A 30 -3.76 -0.53 -11.49
N LEU A 31 -3.56 0.30 -10.45
CA LEU A 31 -4.26 0.16 -9.18
C LEU A 31 -5.79 0.25 -9.35
N ARG A 32 -6.27 1.22 -10.14
CA ARG A 32 -7.72 1.34 -10.44
C ARG A 32 -8.28 0.12 -11.16
N GLU A 33 -7.55 -0.39 -12.16
CA GLU A 33 -8.00 -1.60 -12.89
C GLU A 33 -8.02 -2.83 -11.98
N PHE A 34 -7.03 -2.98 -11.08
CA PHE A 34 -7.02 -4.06 -10.09
C PHE A 34 -8.26 -3.99 -9.18
N TRP A 35 -8.52 -2.85 -8.57
CA TRP A 35 -9.64 -2.70 -7.63
C TRP A 35 -11.00 -2.74 -8.30
N ARG A 36 -11.09 -2.31 -9.56
CA ARG A 36 -12.33 -2.42 -10.35
C ARG A 36 -12.79 -3.87 -10.50
N GLY A 37 -11.87 -4.80 -10.68
CA GLY A 37 -12.14 -6.23 -10.81
C GLY A 37 -12.07 -7.02 -9.50
N SER A 38 -11.68 -6.39 -8.39
CA SER A 38 -11.45 -7.10 -7.12
C SER A 38 -12.76 -7.54 -6.47
N LEU A 39 -12.83 -8.80 -6.07
CA LEU A 39 -13.94 -9.36 -5.29
C LEU A 39 -13.85 -9.06 -3.79
N LEU A 40 -12.75 -8.43 -3.34
CA LEU A 40 -12.55 -8.09 -1.93
C LEU A 40 -13.46 -6.94 -1.45
N LEU A 41 -13.98 -6.12 -2.38
CA LEU A 41 -14.83 -4.99 -2.01
C LEU A 41 -16.28 -5.43 -1.80
N HIS A 42 -16.83 -5.15 -0.61
CA HIS A 42 -18.22 -5.39 -0.23
C HIS A 42 -18.75 -4.27 0.69
N HIS A 43 -20.07 -4.23 0.91
CA HIS A 43 -20.68 -3.26 1.82
C HIS A 43 -20.18 -3.47 3.26
N GLY A 44 -19.97 -2.37 3.97
CA GLY A 44 -19.52 -2.38 5.35
C GLY A 44 -18.03 -2.67 5.55
N LEU A 45 -17.25 -2.86 4.47
CA LEU A 45 -15.81 -3.18 4.53
C LEU A 45 -15.03 -2.11 5.30
N ARG A 46 -14.25 -2.54 6.29
CA ARG A 46 -13.33 -1.69 7.06
C ARG A 46 -11.93 -1.85 6.48
N ILE A 47 -11.33 -0.76 6.05
CA ILE A 47 -10.04 -0.75 5.34
C ILE A 47 -9.02 0.08 6.13
N LEU A 48 -7.80 -0.46 6.27
CA LEU A 48 -6.61 0.27 6.70
C LEU A 48 -5.63 0.36 5.53
N GLU A 49 -5.24 1.58 5.15
CA GLU A 49 -4.19 1.82 4.17
C GLU A 49 -2.89 2.22 4.86
N ALA A 50 -1.83 1.44 4.65
CA ALA A 50 -0.50 1.69 5.17
C ALA A 50 0.37 2.39 4.12
N GLY A 51 0.85 3.60 4.45
CA GLY A 51 1.64 4.42 3.52
C GLY A 51 0.80 5.03 2.41
N CYS A 52 -0.22 5.81 2.77
CA CYS A 52 -1.19 6.32 1.81
C CYS A 52 -0.62 7.40 0.86
N GLY A 53 0.51 8.02 1.22
CA GLY A 53 1.13 9.05 0.41
C GLY A 53 0.14 10.15 -0.01
N THR A 54 0.07 10.42 -1.31
CA THR A 54 -0.86 11.40 -1.89
C THR A 54 -2.21 10.79 -2.30
N GLY A 55 -2.47 9.52 -1.97
CA GLY A 55 -3.76 8.85 -2.14
C GLY A 55 -3.96 8.07 -3.43
N ALA A 56 -2.90 7.64 -4.11
CA ALA A 56 -3.05 6.88 -5.35
C ALA A 56 -3.87 5.59 -5.15
N LEU A 57 -3.60 4.84 -4.08
CA LEU A 57 -4.33 3.63 -3.72
C LEU A 57 -5.67 3.97 -3.07
N THR A 58 -5.72 4.96 -2.15
CA THR A 58 -6.96 5.47 -1.54
C THR A 58 -8.03 5.72 -2.61
N PHE A 59 -7.69 6.52 -3.65
CA PHE A 59 -8.64 6.85 -4.72
C PHE A 59 -8.96 5.65 -5.61
N ALA A 60 -8.01 4.73 -5.84
CA ALA A 60 -8.28 3.55 -6.64
C ALA A 60 -9.32 2.63 -5.98
N VAL A 61 -9.20 2.40 -4.67
CA VAL A 61 -10.16 1.61 -3.89
C VAL A 61 -11.52 2.31 -3.83
N TRP A 62 -11.51 3.62 -3.51
CA TRP A 62 -12.74 4.39 -3.37
C TRP A 62 -13.52 4.49 -4.68
N ASP A 63 -12.84 4.87 -5.78
CA ASP A 63 -13.45 4.95 -7.11
C ASP A 63 -14.07 3.60 -7.53
N ALA A 64 -13.42 2.47 -7.17
CA ALA A 64 -13.95 1.14 -7.46
C ALA A 64 -15.19 0.81 -6.64
N ALA A 65 -15.20 1.14 -5.34
CA ALA A 65 -16.34 0.96 -4.44
C ALA A 65 -17.53 1.81 -4.92
N GLU A 66 -17.32 3.09 -5.19
CA GLU A 66 -18.36 4.02 -5.64
C GLU A 66 -19.01 3.56 -6.96
N ARG A 67 -18.20 3.18 -7.97
CA ARG A 67 -18.72 2.67 -9.26
C ARG A 67 -19.59 1.42 -9.13
N ARG A 68 -19.37 0.63 -8.08
CA ARG A 68 -20.14 -0.59 -7.79
C ARG A 68 -21.27 -0.36 -6.79
N GLY A 69 -21.49 0.90 -6.37
CA GLY A 69 -22.49 1.24 -5.37
C GLY A 69 -22.18 0.69 -3.97
N ILE A 70 -20.92 0.32 -3.70
CA ILE A 70 -20.50 -0.25 -2.41
C ILE A 70 -20.28 0.88 -1.41
N ARG A 71 -20.91 0.77 -0.24
CA ARG A 71 -20.68 1.67 0.89
C ARG A 71 -19.64 1.04 1.82
N LEU A 72 -18.47 1.67 1.91
CA LEU A 72 -17.42 1.25 2.84
C LEU A 72 -17.83 1.59 4.28
N GLY A 73 -17.49 0.73 5.25
CA GLY A 73 -17.75 0.92 6.67
C GLY A 73 -16.79 1.92 7.30
N ALA A 74 -15.51 1.75 7.07
CA ALA A 74 -14.46 2.68 7.49
C ALA A 74 -13.31 2.66 6.48
N PHE A 75 -12.66 3.81 6.30
CA PHE A 75 -11.42 3.90 5.54
C PHE A 75 -10.42 4.74 6.36
N ASP A 76 -9.46 4.06 6.94
CA ASP A 76 -8.41 4.67 7.75
C ASP A 76 -7.09 4.55 7.01
N ALA A 77 -6.28 5.59 7.02
CA ALA A 77 -5.03 5.60 6.30
C ALA A 77 -3.94 6.34 7.09
N PHE A 78 -2.73 5.84 7.03
CA PHE A 78 -1.61 6.51 7.67
C PHE A 78 -0.42 6.65 6.73
N ASP A 79 0.40 7.65 7.00
CA ASP A 79 1.69 7.87 6.35
C ASP A 79 2.67 8.44 7.37
N LEU A 80 3.95 8.22 7.14
CA LEU A 80 5.01 8.77 7.99
C LEU A 80 5.26 10.26 7.72
N THR A 81 4.84 10.76 6.56
CA THR A 81 5.20 12.08 6.03
C THR A 81 4.03 13.05 6.13
N PRO A 82 4.06 14.05 7.05
CA PRO A 82 2.98 15.03 7.20
C PRO A 82 2.62 15.75 5.91
N ALA A 83 3.62 16.13 5.10
CA ALA A 83 3.40 16.80 3.83
C ALA A 83 2.58 15.96 2.83
N MET A 84 2.72 14.62 2.85
CA MET A 84 1.90 13.72 2.04
C MET A 84 0.45 13.69 2.55
N LEU A 85 0.27 13.60 3.86
CA LEU A 85 -1.06 13.65 4.48
C LEU A 85 -1.80 14.95 4.18
N ASP A 86 -1.13 16.10 4.19
CA ASP A 86 -1.73 17.41 3.86
C ASP A 86 -2.18 17.48 2.39
N ARG A 87 -1.37 16.94 1.47
CA ARG A 87 -1.75 16.82 0.06
C ARG A 87 -2.96 15.89 -0.11
N LEU A 88 -2.98 14.77 0.60
CA LEU A 88 -4.11 13.84 0.58
C LEU A 88 -5.37 14.48 1.17
N ARG A 89 -5.29 15.15 2.34
CA ARG A 89 -6.42 15.90 2.93
C ARG A 89 -7.03 16.91 1.95
N THR A 90 -6.17 17.67 1.26
CA THR A 90 -6.61 18.63 0.24
C THR A 90 -7.34 17.93 -0.91
N SER A 91 -6.82 16.81 -1.39
CA SER A 91 -7.41 16.04 -2.48
C SER A 91 -8.74 15.38 -2.08
N LEU A 92 -8.86 14.87 -0.85
CA LEU A 92 -10.09 14.30 -0.29
C LEU A 92 -11.20 15.36 -0.18
N ARG A 93 -10.86 16.57 0.32
CA ARG A 93 -11.81 17.70 0.40
C ARG A 93 -12.35 18.09 -0.98
N ARG A 94 -11.49 18.19 -1.99
CA ARG A 94 -11.89 18.55 -3.38
C ARG A 94 -12.83 17.51 -4.00
N ARG A 95 -12.73 16.24 -3.59
CA ARG A 95 -13.57 15.14 -4.07
C ARG A 95 -14.76 14.82 -3.18
N SER A 96 -14.98 15.61 -2.11
CA SER A 96 -16.05 15.43 -1.14
C SER A 96 -16.03 14.06 -0.42
N PHE A 97 -14.86 13.42 -0.29
CA PHE A 97 -14.69 12.19 0.48
C PHE A 97 -14.68 12.53 1.97
N ARG A 98 -15.77 12.17 2.69
CA ARG A 98 -15.97 12.59 4.08
C ARG A 98 -15.56 11.57 5.12
N ASN A 99 -15.38 10.30 4.75
CA ASN A 99 -15.21 9.19 5.70
C ASN A 99 -13.82 8.54 5.64
N VAL A 100 -12.79 9.32 5.32
CA VAL A 100 -11.39 8.87 5.36
C VAL A 100 -10.73 9.54 6.56
N ARG A 101 -10.27 8.75 7.53
CA ARG A 101 -9.48 9.26 8.66
C ARG A 101 -8.00 9.11 8.33
N LEU A 102 -7.21 10.13 8.68
CA LEU A 102 -5.78 10.16 8.40
C LEU A 102 -4.99 10.32 9.69
N ALA A 103 -3.93 9.52 9.86
CA ALA A 103 -2.98 9.61 10.96
C ALA A 103 -1.53 9.67 10.47
N GLU A 104 -0.67 10.37 11.21
CA GLU A 104 0.77 10.24 11.05
C GLU A 104 1.24 9.05 11.88
N ALA A 105 1.89 8.07 11.24
CA ALA A 105 2.43 6.91 11.94
C ALA A 105 3.58 6.25 11.16
N ASN A 106 4.46 5.59 11.92
CA ASN A 106 5.47 4.70 11.38
C ASN A 106 4.93 3.26 11.39
N VAL A 107 5.02 2.56 10.26
CA VAL A 107 4.60 1.16 10.14
C VAL A 107 5.31 0.21 11.11
N LEU A 108 6.46 0.61 11.63
CA LEU A 108 7.21 -0.13 12.65
C LEU A 108 6.81 0.23 14.11
N GLN A 109 5.84 1.16 14.29
CA GLN A 109 5.38 1.68 15.58
C GLN A 109 3.87 1.95 15.52
N LEU A 110 3.09 0.91 15.21
CA LEU A 110 1.64 1.05 15.01
C LEU A 110 0.85 1.23 16.31
N ASP A 111 1.46 1.07 17.47
CA ASP A 111 0.92 1.41 18.79
C ASP A 111 0.60 2.90 18.93
N THR A 112 1.21 3.76 18.10
CA THR A 112 0.90 5.20 18.03
C THR A 112 -0.40 5.51 17.31
N LEU A 113 -0.99 4.57 16.57
CA LEU A 113 -2.29 4.74 15.93
C LEU A 113 -3.43 4.77 16.97
N PRO A 114 -4.57 5.42 16.67
CA PRO A 114 -5.73 5.38 17.55
C PRO A 114 -6.13 3.96 17.96
N ALA A 115 -6.53 3.76 19.21
CA ALA A 115 -6.81 2.44 19.77
C ALA A 115 -7.94 1.68 19.05
N ASP A 116 -8.84 2.41 18.40
CA ASP A 116 -9.95 1.87 17.62
C ASP A 116 -9.55 1.46 16.17
N TRP A 117 -8.28 1.70 15.77
CA TRP A 117 -7.75 1.31 14.46
C TRP A 117 -7.30 -0.16 14.47
N ARG A 118 -8.27 -1.04 14.58
CA ARG A 118 -8.11 -2.51 14.64
C ARG A 118 -9.33 -3.19 14.04
N ASP A 119 -9.27 -4.51 13.91
CA ASP A 119 -10.32 -5.38 13.40
C ASP A 119 -10.76 -4.99 11.96
N TYR A 120 -9.77 -4.69 11.11
CA TYR A 120 -10.01 -4.40 9.70
C TYR A 120 -10.29 -5.67 8.90
N ASP A 121 -11.22 -5.59 7.98
CA ASP A 121 -11.47 -6.64 6.98
C ASP A 121 -10.34 -6.72 5.98
N LEU A 122 -9.76 -5.55 5.66
CA LEU A 122 -8.76 -5.41 4.62
C LEU A 122 -7.67 -4.41 5.04
N VAL A 123 -6.43 -4.84 4.98
CA VAL A 123 -5.26 -3.96 5.01
C VAL A 123 -4.68 -3.87 3.62
N VAL A 124 -4.32 -2.66 3.18
CA VAL A 124 -3.73 -2.42 1.86
C VAL A 124 -2.47 -1.57 1.97
N SER A 125 -1.50 -1.83 1.10
CA SER A 125 -0.31 -0.99 0.99
C SER A 125 0.22 -1.00 -0.44
N ALA A 126 0.70 0.14 -0.92
CA ALA A 126 1.27 0.26 -2.25
C ALA A 126 2.56 1.10 -2.23
N SER A 127 3.67 0.48 -2.67
CA SER A 127 4.97 1.14 -2.86
C SER A 127 5.48 1.90 -1.62
N MET A 128 5.19 1.39 -0.42
CA MET A 128 5.69 1.95 0.84
C MET A 128 6.60 0.95 1.58
N LEU A 129 6.18 -0.32 1.69
CA LEU A 129 6.92 -1.31 2.48
C LEU A 129 8.32 -1.62 1.92
N GLU A 130 8.57 -1.31 0.66
CA GLU A 130 9.90 -1.42 0.05
C GLU A 130 10.94 -0.44 0.62
N TYR A 131 10.51 0.57 1.39
CA TYR A 131 11.38 1.52 2.10
C TYR A 131 11.64 1.14 3.56
N VAL A 132 10.99 0.11 4.06
CA VAL A 132 11.29 -0.48 5.37
C VAL A 132 12.63 -1.21 5.29
N PRO A 133 13.53 -1.08 6.29
CA PRO A 133 14.74 -1.88 6.34
C PRO A 133 14.44 -3.37 6.14
N ARG A 134 15.23 -4.04 5.32
CA ARG A 134 14.93 -5.42 4.90
C ARG A 134 14.79 -6.37 6.09
N GLU A 135 15.62 -6.19 7.11
CA GLU A 135 15.61 -6.96 8.37
C GLU A 135 14.36 -6.70 9.23
N ARG A 136 13.68 -5.56 9.01
CA ARG A 136 12.46 -5.18 9.74
C ARG A 136 11.18 -5.39 8.92
N PHE A 137 11.32 -5.92 7.70
CA PHE A 137 10.16 -6.08 6.80
C PHE A 137 9.12 -7.05 7.37
N ALA A 138 9.55 -8.18 7.94
CA ALA A 138 8.64 -9.13 8.59
C ALA A 138 7.96 -8.55 9.83
N ASP A 139 8.64 -7.70 10.60
CA ASP A 139 8.04 -7.01 11.76
C ASP A 139 6.93 -6.04 11.31
N ALA A 140 7.17 -5.28 10.23
CA ALA A 140 6.16 -4.39 9.66
C ALA A 140 4.93 -5.18 9.18
N LEU A 141 5.15 -6.31 8.50
CA LEU A 141 4.07 -7.19 8.07
C LEU A 141 3.29 -7.76 9.27
N HIS A 142 3.99 -8.19 10.32
CA HIS A 142 3.36 -8.70 11.54
C HIS A 142 2.50 -7.62 12.21
N GLY A 143 3.03 -6.41 12.39
CA GLY A 143 2.27 -5.29 12.95
C GLY A 143 0.99 -4.96 12.15
N LEU A 144 1.06 -5.02 10.82
CA LEU A 144 -0.10 -4.83 9.95
C LEU A 144 -1.09 -6.00 10.03
N ARG A 145 -0.59 -7.24 10.18
CA ARG A 145 -1.43 -8.42 10.40
C ARG A 145 -2.26 -8.29 11.67
N GLU A 146 -1.66 -7.78 12.75
CA GLU A 146 -2.37 -7.58 14.02
C GLU A 146 -3.49 -6.52 13.96
N ARG A 147 -3.53 -5.71 12.90
CA ARG A 147 -4.64 -4.78 12.64
C ARG A 147 -5.82 -5.40 11.91
N LEU A 148 -5.61 -6.57 11.29
CA LEU A 148 -6.69 -7.33 10.66
C LEU A 148 -7.55 -8.06 11.71
N LYS A 149 -8.82 -8.29 11.41
CA LYS A 149 -9.63 -9.28 12.10
C LYS A 149 -9.24 -10.70 11.66
N ASP A 150 -9.69 -11.72 12.36
CA ASP A 150 -9.50 -13.10 11.94
C ASP A 150 -10.17 -13.35 10.58
N GLY A 151 -9.42 -13.99 9.66
CA GLY A 151 -9.82 -14.16 8.26
C GLY A 151 -9.76 -12.88 7.41
N GLY A 152 -9.28 -11.77 7.98
CA GLY A 152 -9.05 -10.52 7.23
C GLY A 152 -7.94 -10.68 6.20
N ARG A 153 -7.97 -9.83 5.17
CA ARG A 153 -7.06 -9.90 4.02
C ARG A 153 -6.06 -8.76 4.00
N PHE A 154 -4.85 -9.07 3.54
CA PHE A 154 -3.83 -8.06 3.24
C PHE A 154 -3.52 -8.07 1.74
N VAL A 155 -3.55 -6.90 1.11
CA VAL A 155 -3.14 -6.72 -0.28
C VAL A 155 -1.95 -5.76 -0.36
N LEU A 156 -0.83 -6.26 -0.86
CA LEU A 156 0.41 -5.50 -1.02
C LEU A 156 0.77 -5.36 -2.50
N PHE A 157 1.02 -4.14 -2.93
CA PHE A 157 1.67 -3.82 -4.20
C PHE A 157 3.12 -3.41 -3.90
N ILE A 158 4.10 -4.18 -4.40
CA ILE A 158 5.51 -3.98 -4.07
C ILE A 158 6.40 -4.19 -5.31
N THR A 159 7.51 -3.46 -5.39
CA THR A 159 8.42 -3.53 -6.54
C THR A 159 9.09 -4.89 -6.64
N ARG A 160 9.00 -5.48 -7.83
CA ARG A 160 9.58 -6.78 -8.16
C ARG A 160 11.07 -6.66 -8.41
N ARG A 161 11.86 -7.64 -7.91
CA ARG A 161 13.27 -7.77 -8.25
C ARG A 161 13.45 -8.53 -9.57
N ASN A 162 13.92 -7.82 -10.59
CA ASN A 162 14.38 -8.39 -11.86
C ASN A 162 15.52 -7.52 -12.42
N PRO A 163 16.23 -7.92 -13.51
CA PRO A 163 17.31 -7.14 -14.07
C PRO A 163 16.92 -5.70 -14.43
N LEU A 164 15.72 -5.49 -14.98
CA LEU A 164 15.24 -4.19 -15.40
C LEU A 164 15.00 -3.26 -14.17
N THR A 165 14.31 -3.74 -13.15
CA THR A 165 14.01 -2.94 -11.95
C THR A 165 15.26 -2.67 -11.11
N ARG A 166 16.24 -3.59 -11.10
CA ARG A 166 17.55 -3.37 -10.44
C ARG A 166 18.30 -2.17 -11.02
N VAL A 167 18.27 -2.01 -12.34
CA VAL A 167 18.96 -0.90 -13.01
C VAL A 167 18.17 0.40 -12.88
N LEU A 168 16.86 0.38 -13.14
CA LEU A 168 16.02 1.57 -13.24
C LEU A 168 15.52 2.07 -11.88
N ILE A 169 15.29 1.18 -10.91
CA ILE A 169 14.69 1.53 -9.62
C ILE A 169 15.71 1.41 -8.48
N GLY A 170 16.46 0.30 -8.42
CA GLY A 170 17.35 0.01 -7.30
C GLY A 170 18.44 1.06 -7.08
N ARG A 171 18.98 1.69 -8.14
CA ARG A 171 20.01 2.74 -8.03
C ARG A 171 19.46 4.14 -7.79
N TRP A 172 18.22 4.41 -8.21
CA TRP A 172 17.66 5.76 -8.20
C TRP A 172 16.77 6.02 -6.98
N TRP A 173 16.10 4.96 -6.46
CA TRP A 173 15.08 5.11 -5.43
C TRP A 173 15.45 4.46 -4.09
N GLN A 174 16.63 3.81 -4.00
CA GLN A 174 17.11 3.12 -2.79
C GLN A 174 16.04 2.19 -2.14
N SER A 175 15.10 1.69 -2.95
CA SER A 175 14.06 0.79 -2.49
C SER A 175 14.53 -0.66 -2.47
N ASN A 176 14.05 -1.43 -1.50
CA ASN A 176 14.27 -2.86 -1.45
C ASN A 176 13.43 -3.55 -2.53
N LEU A 177 14.08 -4.35 -3.36
CA LEU A 177 13.41 -5.14 -4.38
C LEU A 177 13.26 -6.58 -3.89
N TYR A 178 12.09 -7.17 -4.15
CA TYR A 178 11.76 -8.50 -3.65
C TYR A 178 11.42 -9.46 -4.78
N THR A 179 11.74 -10.76 -4.56
CA THR A 179 11.24 -11.88 -5.36
C THR A 179 10.02 -12.49 -4.69
N ALA A 180 9.21 -13.24 -5.44
CA ALA A 180 8.04 -13.92 -4.87
C ALA A 180 8.40 -14.92 -3.73
N PRO A 181 9.49 -15.72 -3.81
CA PRO A 181 9.91 -16.56 -2.68
C PRO A 181 10.26 -15.76 -1.42
N GLU A 182 10.99 -14.63 -1.54
CA GLU A 182 11.33 -13.79 -0.39
C GLU A 182 10.07 -13.19 0.25
N LEU A 183 9.11 -12.74 -0.55
CA LEU A 183 7.82 -12.25 -0.05
C LEU A 183 7.05 -13.37 0.66
N THR A 184 6.97 -14.56 0.05
CA THR A 184 6.31 -15.72 0.68
C THR A 184 6.92 -16.03 2.05
N GLN A 185 8.24 -16.05 2.13
CA GLN A 185 8.96 -16.30 3.39
C GLN A 185 8.65 -15.22 4.44
N ALA A 186 8.71 -13.95 4.06
CA ALA A 186 8.44 -12.83 4.98
C ALA A 186 6.99 -12.82 5.49
N PHE A 187 6.02 -13.07 4.61
CA PHE A 187 4.61 -13.16 4.99
C PHE A 187 4.34 -14.35 5.93
N ARG A 188 4.96 -15.52 5.68
CA ARG A 188 4.87 -16.67 6.59
C ARG A 188 5.50 -16.37 7.95
N ALA A 189 6.68 -15.75 7.96
CA ALA A 189 7.35 -15.34 9.20
C ALA A 189 6.51 -14.34 10.01
N ALA A 190 5.73 -13.48 9.33
CA ALA A 190 4.79 -12.56 9.96
C ALA A 190 3.47 -13.23 10.39
N GLY A 191 3.27 -14.52 10.14
CA GLY A 191 2.10 -15.31 10.57
C GLY A 191 0.92 -15.31 9.58
N PHE A 192 1.09 -14.81 8.36
CA PHE A 192 0.04 -14.88 7.33
C PHE A 192 -0.12 -16.29 6.76
N SER A 193 -1.36 -16.63 6.42
CA SER A 193 -1.75 -17.84 5.70
C SER A 193 -2.20 -17.53 4.27
N ARG A 194 -2.42 -18.58 3.44
CA ARG A 194 -2.99 -18.47 2.08
C ARG A 194 -2.38 -17.36 1.23
N ILE A 195 -1.05 -17.33 1.14
CA ILE A 195 -0.32 -16.31 0.39
C ILE A 195 -0.42 -16.60 -1.11
N GLY A 196 -0.98 -15.65 -1.86
CA GLY A 196 -1.13 -15.71 -3.31
C GLY A 196 -0.49 -14.50 -4.01
N PHE A 197 -0.25 -14.66 -5.31
CA PHE A 197 0.29 -13.61 -6.17
C PHE A 197 -0.68 -13.37 -7.34
N PRO A 198 -1.84 -12.75 -7.09
CA PRO A 198 -2.72 -12.36 -8.18
C PRO A 198 -1.98 -11.34 -9.07
N GLY A 199 -1.98 -11.57 -10.38
CA GLY A 199 -1.40 -10.61 -11.31
C GLY A 199 -2.26 -9.35 -11.44
N PHE A 200 -1.73 -8.32 -12.10
CA PHE A 200 -2.55 -7.22 -12.57
C PHE A 200 -3.55 -7.70 -13.64
N PRO A 201 -4.75 -7.11 -13.72
CA PRO A 201 -5.72 -7.40 -14.78
C PRO A 201 -5.13 -7.22 -16.18
N PHE A 202 -5.75 -7.83 -17.19
CA PHE A 202 -5.25 -7.82 -18.57
C PHE A 202 -4.86 -6.42 -19.05
N ALA A 203 -5.69 -5.40 -18.81
CA ALA A 203 -5.46 -4.00 -19.20
C ALA A 203 -4.22 -3.35 -18.54
N ALA A 204 -3.73 -3.92 -17.42
CA ALA A 204 -2.59 -3.43 -16.67
C ALA A 204 -1.49 -4.51 -16.49
N ARG A 205 -1.55 -5.61 -17.24
CA ARG A 205 -0.65 -6.77 -17.08
C ARG A 205 0.84 -6.42 -17.23
N TYR A 206 1.17 -5.38 -17.99
CA TYR A 206 2.55 -4.89 -18.12
C TYR A 206 3.16 -4.47 -16.76
N LEU A 207 2.34 -4.07 -15.78
CA LEU A 207 2.80 -3.74 -14.43
C LEU A 207 3.32 -4.95 -13.66
N SER A 208 2.96 -6.18 -14.04
CA SER A 208 3.51 -7.40 -13.44
C SER A 208 5.01 -7.60 -13.75
N ALA A 209 5.54 -6.89 -14.75
CA ALA A 209 6.98 -6.80 -14.98
C ALA A 209 7.68 -5.89 -13.96
N TRP A 210 6.97 -4.93 -13.37
CA TRP A 210 7.51 -3.92 -12.44
C TRP A 210 7.23 -4.26 -10.97
N GLY A 211 6.12 -4.90 -10.68
CA GLY A 211 5.66 -5.16 -9.32
C GLY A 211 5.00 -6.51 -9.12
N HIS A 212 4.99 -6.94 -7.87
CA HIS A 212 4.13 -8.01 -7.38
C HIS A 212 2.87 -7.43 -6.78
N VAL A 213 1.77 -8.14 -6.95
CA VAL A 213 0.60 -8.03 -6.08
C VAL A 213 0.64 -9.27 -5.18
N VAL A 214 0.61 -9.07 -3.87
CA VAL A 214 0.53 -10.14 -2.88
C VAL A 214 -0.81 -10.05 -2.19
N GLU A 215 -1.54 -11.14 -2.11
CA GLU A 215 -2.74 -11.28 -1.30
C GLU A 215 -2.49 -12.35 -0.24
N ALA A 216 -2.76 -12.03 1.03
CA ALA A 216 -2.57 -12.94 2.14
C ALA A 216 -3.72 -12.84 3.14
N GLU A 217 -3.96 -13.89 3.91
CA GLU A 217 -5.00 -13.98 4.94
C GLU A 217 -4.37 -14.07 6.32
N ARG A 218 -4.96 -13.35 7.31
CA ARG A 218 -4.58 -13.46 8.72
C ARG A 218 -4.88 -14.85 9.27
#